data_dc7b7d7afa74748646873dd9176fe865
#
_entry.id   dc7b7d7afa74748646873dd9176fe865
#
_cell.length_a   1.000
_cell.length_b   1.000
_cell.length_c   1.000
_cell.angle_alpha   90.00
_cell.angle_beta   90.00
_cell.angle_gamma   90.00
#
_symmetry.space_group_name_H-M   'P 1'
#
loop_
_entity.id
_entity.type
_entity.pdbx_description
1 polymer ?
#
loop_
_entity_poly.entity_id
_entity_poly.type
_entity_poly.pdbx_seq_one_letter_code
_entity_poly.pdbx_strand_id
1 'polypeptide(L)'
;MLTDIRGHQLTGATDASLAPFEQASRQLTLFSGDPVSTVDAAIAESPDFVMAHALRAYLHILAAEAGGCQRRARELPANRRERMHLGAIAHLIEGRWHAGSRALEDIAIEHPRDLIAIQVGHQTDFFRGDSRMLRDRIARVLPAWSDKTPEYHAMLGMYAFGLEEMGDYARAEKFGRMAVEMEPRDGWAQHSVAHVLEMQSRQQEGISWMEKNVDGWGRESFLAVHNWWHLALYYLELGDFQKVLDLYDKHIYPNGSKVVLELVDASAMLWRLYLRGVPAGQRWDTLADAWEATGEFGNYAFNDVHAMMAFVGACRPDAIRRVFEAQYVAMQRPDDNAAFTAEVGHPIAKAIDAFGQGRYADVNAALRPVRNIAARFGGSHAQRDVIDLTMIEAALRAGDEALAQALTAERAAQRHESPLSRLFLSRAADMKKAA
;
A
#
# COMPACT_ATOMS: atom_id res chain seq x y z
N MET A 1 27.06 17.60 21.22
CA MET A 1 25.73 17.29 20.66
C MET A 1 25.84 15.90 20.09
N LEU A 2 24.94 14.99 20.49
CA LEU A 2 24.94 13.61 19.99
C LEU A 2 24.55 13.56 18.51
N THR A 3 24.97 12.51 17.82
CA THR A 3 24.59 12.23 16.44
C THR A 3 24.00 10.83 16.34
N ASP A 4 23.10 10.62 15.36
CA ASP A 4 22.68 9.29 14.97
C ASP A 4 23.82 8.49 14.31
N ILE A 5 23.59 7.19 14.09
CA ILE A 5 24.59 6.30 13.44
C ILE A 5 24.94 6.70 12.00
N ARG A 6 24.18 7.62 11.39
CA ARG A 6 24.40 8.18 10.04
C ARG A 6 25.01 9.57 10.05
N GLY A 7 25.32 10.11 11.25
CA GLY A 7 26.06 11.33 11.46
C GLY A 7 25.24 12.61 11.59
N HIS A 8 23.91 12.53 11.72
CA HIS A 8 23.05 13.70 11.89
C HIS A 8 22.96 14.12 13.36
N GLN A 9 23.09 15.42 13.62
CA GLN A 9 22.94 15.99 14.96
C GLN A 9 21.51 15.81 15.50
N LEU A 10 21.40 15.48 16.80
CA LEU A 10 20.17 15.18 17.50
C LEU A 10 20.01 16.14 18.68
N THR A 11 19.03 17.06 18.58
CA THR A 11 18.73 18.03 19.64
C THR A 11 17.90 17.36 20.75
N GLY A 12 18.31 17.55 21.99
CA GLY A 12 17.63 17.00 23.17
C GLY A 12 17.92 15.53 23.45
N ALA A 13 18.70 14.83 22.60
CA ALA A 13 19.08 13.45 22.83
C ALA A 13 20.10 13.29 23.96
N THR A 14 20.01 12.18 24.69
CA THR A 14 20.99 11.69 25.66
C THR A 14 21.51 10.32 25.25
N ASP A 15 22.62 9.86 25.83
CA ASP A 15 23.16 8.51 25.54
C ASP A 15 22.11 7.41 25.83
N ALA A 16 21.27 7.58 26.86
CA ALA A 16 20.22 6.64 27.22
C ALA A 16 19.08 6.58 26.16
N SER A 17 18.74 7.70 25.52
CA SER A 17 17.68 7.79 24.54
C SER A 17 18.10 7.38 23.12
N LEU A 18 19.42 7.34 22.83
CA LEU A 18 19.92 7.09 21.48
C LEU A 18 19.63 5.66 21.01
N ALA A 19 19.89 4.66 21.84
CA ALA A 19 19.69 3.26 21.49
C ALA A 19 18.22 2.92 21.15
N PRO A 20 17.21 3.28 21.96
CA PRO A 20 15.80 3.06 21.61
C PRO A 20 15.35 3.87 20.39
N PHE A 21 15.88 5.06 20.14
CA PHE A 21 15.60 5.83 18.92
C PHE A 21 16.11 5.11 17.65
N GLU A 22 17.35 4.64 17.67
CA GLU A 22 17.92 3.89 16.54
C GLU A 22 17.17 2.57 16.31
N GLN A 23 16.77 1.89 17.39
CA GLN A 23 15.96 0.68 17.30
C GLN A 23 14.59 0.99 16.67
N ALA A 24 13.89 2.04 17.08
CA ALA A 24 12.61 2.44 16.48
C ALA A 24 12.77 2.80 14.99
N SER A 25 13.87 3.49 14.63
CA SER A 25 14.20 3.81 13.24
C SER A 25 14.41 2.53 12.40
N ARG A 26 15.10 1.52 12.96
CA ARG A 26 15.29 0.22 12.31
C ARG A 26 13.99 -0.56 12.20
N GLN A 27 13.14 -0.54 13.22
CA GLN A 27 11.83 -1.18 13.18
C GLN A 27 10.93 -0.56 12.09
N LEU A 28 11.00 0.76 11.89
CA LEU A 28 10.30 1.43 10.78
C LEU A 28 10.77 0.90 9.42
N THR A 29 12.08 0.74 9.20
CA THR A 29 12.60 0.27 7.89
C THR A 29 12.32 -1.20 7.63
N LEU A 30 12.29 -2.03 8.66
CA LEU A 30 11.96 -3.46 8.57
C LEU A 30 10.45 -3.74 8.62
N PHE A 31 9.63 -2.72 8.88
CA PHE A 31 8.19 -2.88 9.14
C PHE A 31 7.93 -3.93 10.23
N SER A 32 8.67 -3.89 11.33
CA SER A 32 8.66 -4.95 12.33
C SER A 32 8.64 -4.44 13.77
N GLY A 33 8.23 -5.30 14.71
CA GLY A 33 8.19 -5.01 16.14
C GLY A 33 7.14 -3.96 16.52
N ASP A 34 7.41 -3.17 17.58
CA ASP A 34 6.56 -2.05 18.02
C ASP A 34 7.40 -0.75 18.05
N PRO A 35 7.53 -0.06 16.89
CA PRO A 35 8.31 1.17 16.82
C PRO A 35 7.71 2.31 17.63
N VAL A 36 6.39 2.31 17.90
CA VAL A 36 5.73 3.35 18.70
C VAL A 36 6.14 3.22 20.17
N SER A 37 5.98 2.04 20.77
CA SER A 37 6.43 1.82 22.15
C SER A 37 7.95 2.01 22.30
N THR A 38 8.72 1.62 21.28
CA THR A 38 10.18 1.77 21.29
C THR A 38 10.61 3.24 21.25
N VAL A 39 9.96 4.09 20.42
CA VAL A 39 10.28 5.52 20.39
C VAL A 39 9.74 6.26 21.61
N ASP A 40 8.64 5.79 22.22
CA ASP A 40 8.12 6.32 23.48
C ASP A 40 9.11 6.10 24.65
N ALA A 41 9.85 4.99 24.65
CA ALA A 41 10.96 4.80 25.59
C ALA A 41 12.08 5.84 25.39
N ALA A 42 12.44 6.17 24.14
CA ALA A 42 13.41 7.25 23.88
C ALA A 42 12.93 8.62 24.38
N ILE A 43 11.63 8.91 24.20
CA ILE A 43 11.01 10.15 24.68
C ILE A 43 10.96 10.20 26.24
N ALA A 44 10.70 9.07 26.89
CA ALA A 44 10.68 8.98 28.35
C ALA A 44 12.07 9.28 28.94
N GLU A 45 13.14 8.77 28.31
CA GLU A 45 14.53 9.05 28.71
C GLU A 45 14.95 10.50 28.41
N SER A 46 14.41 11.09 27.35
CA SER A 46 14.75 12.45 26.90
C SER A 46 13.53 13.18 26.36
N PRO A 47 12.72 13.81 27.23
CA PRO A 47 11.46 14.46 26.84
C PRO A 47 11.59 15.60 25.83
N ASP A 48 12.78 16.15 25.66
CA ASP A 48 13.06 17.22 24.71
C ASP A 48 13.77 16.71 23.43
N PHE A 49 13.81 15.40 23.20
CA PHE A 49 14.42 14.80 22.03
C PHE A 49 13.56 15.00 20.76
N VAL A 50 13.88 16.02 19.98
CA VAL A 50 13.08 16.48 18.83
C VAL A 50 12.83 15.38 17.81
N MET A 51 13.88 14.64 17.40
CA MET A 51 13.72 13.59 16.36
C MET A 51 12.96 12.37 16.85
N ALA A 52 12.94 12.06 18.15
CA ALA A 52 12.09 11.01 18.68
C ALA A 52 10.61 11.41 18.58
N HIS A 53 10.26 12.65 18.91
CA HIS A 53 8.90 13.16 18.69
C HIS A 53 8.52 13.21 17.20
N ALA A 54 9.45 13.57 16.32
CA ALA A 54 9.22 13.57 14.88
C ALA A 54 8.95 12.15 14.36
N LEU A 55 9.77 11.17 14.74
CA LEU A 55 9.59 9.76 14.36
C LEU A 55 8.24 9.22 14.85
N ARG A 56 7.88 9.50 16.11
CA ARG A 56 6.58 9.10 16.65
C ARG A 56 5.42 9.69 15.85
N ALA A 57 5.50 10.97 15.48
CA ALA A 57 4.47 11.62 14.66
C ALA A 57 4.35 10.96 13.29
N TYR A 58 5.46 10.64 12.62
CA TYR A 58 5.43 9.93 11.35
C TYR A 58 4.83 8.54 11.45
N LEU A 59 5.12 7.78 12.51
CA LEU A 59 4.54 6.45 12.72
C LEU A 59 3.01 6.52 12.79
N HIS A 60 2.44 7.47 13.53
CA HIS A 60 0.98 7.66 13.57
C HIS A 60 0.39 8.13 12.23
N ILE A 61 1.09 9.02 11.50
CA ILE A 61 0.65 9.46 10.17
C ILE A 61 0.60 8.29 9.19
N LEU A 62 1.63 7.44 9.18
CA LEU A 62 1.70 6.28 8.30
C LEU A 62 0.67 5.19 8.65
N ALA A 63 0.28 5.09 9.92
CA ALA A 63 -0.80 4.22 10.38
C ALA A 63 -2.21 4.79 10.11
N ALA A 64 -2.32 5.98 9.52
CA ALA A 64 -3.56 6.72 9.32
C ALA A 64 -4.29 7.06 10.65
N GLU A 65 -3.56 7.13 11.77
CA GLU A 65 -4.09 7.53 13.07
C GLU A 65 -3.99 9.05 13.24
N ALA A 66 -5.12 9.73 13.18
CA ALA A 66 -5.19 11.17 13.39
C ALA A 66 -5.16 11.49 14.90
N GLY A 67 -4.04 12.00 15.40
CA GLY A 67 -4.11 12.76 16.63
C GLY A 67 -3.03 12.57 17.69
N GLY A 68 -2.52 13.65 18.19
CA GLY A 68 -2.08 13.77 19.59
C GLY A 68 -0.64 14.16 19.87
N CYS A 69 0.32 14.02 18.95
CA CYS A 69 1.73 14.14 19.31
C CYS A 69 2.45 15.43 18.89
N GLN A 70 1.76 16.42 18.34
CA GLN A 70 2.42 17.46 17.54
C GLN A 70 2.72 18.76 18.25
N ARG A 71 1.97 19.11 19.25
CA ARG A 71 2.13 20.42 19.93
C ARG A 71 3.51 20.56 20.55
N ARG A 72 3.96 19.54 21.30
CA ARG A 72 5.20 19.60 22.04
C ARG A 72 6.45 19.71 21.14
N ALA A 73 6.50 18.94 20.06
CA ALA A 73 7.65 18.98 19.15
C ALA A 73 7.87 20.36 18.50
N ARG A 74 6.80 21.11 18.22
CA ARG A 74 6.88 22.46 17.63
C ARG A 74 7.44 23.52 18.59
N GLU A 75 7.35 23.30 19.89
CA GLU A 75 7.80 24.21 20.94
C GLU A 75 9.25 23.98 21.36
N LEU A 76 9.83 22.83 20.96
CA LEU A 76 11.19 22.48 21.31
C LEU A 76 12.23 23.24 20.45
N PRO A 77 13.39 23.62 21.02
CA PRO A 77 14.49 24.15 20.25
C PRO A 77 14.99 23.07 19.29
N ALA A 78 14.90 23.30 18.00
CA ALA A 78 15.26 22.36 16.94
C ALA A 78 16.36 22.93 16.05
N ASN A 79 17.27 22.09 15.54
CA ASN A 79 18.22 22.48 14.50
C ASN A 79 17.53 22.64 13.13
N ARG A 80 18.26 23.04 12.08
CA ARG A 80 17.67 23.29 10.76
C ARG A 80 16.99 22.04 10.17
N ARG A 81 17.66 20.87 10.18
CA ARG A 81 17.14 19.61 9.67
C ARG A 81 15.85 19.18 10.41
N GLU A 82 15.88 19.27 11.73
CA GLU A 82 14.73 18.94 12.58
C GLU A 82 13.54 19.86 12.31
N ARG A 83 13.77 21.17 12.09
CA ARG A 83 12.67 22.09 11.68
C ARG A 83 12.07 21.72 10.34
N MET A 84 12.87 21.22 9.38
CA MET A 84 12.33 20.73 8.11
C MET A 84 11.43 19.52 8.30
N HIS A 85 11.78 18.57 9.19
CA HIS A 85 10.90 17.46 9.57
C HIS A 85 9.58 17.94 10.20
N LEU A 86 9.65 18.88 11.14
CA LEU A 86 8.45 19.45 11.77
C LEU A 86 7.55 20.15 10.74
N GLY A 87 8.13 20.80 9.73
CA GLY A 87 7.42 21.37 8.60
C GLY A 87 6.71 20.31 7.73
N ALA A 88 7.41 19.22 7.40
CA ALA A 88 6.85 18.10 6.65
C ALA A 88 5.67 17.44 7.42
N ILE A 89 5.84 17.20 8.71
CA ILE A 89 4.79 16.67 9.59
C ILE A 89 3.57 17.59 9.57
N ALA A 90 3.76 18.92 9.63
CA ALA A 90 2.65 19.88 9.60
C ALA A 90 1.82 19.74 8.30
N HIS A 91 2.49 19.61 7.15
CA HIS A 91 1.80 19.39 5.88
C HIS A 91 1.01 18.09 5.86
N LEU A 92 1.64 16.99 6.28
CA LEU A 92 1.00 15.65 6.25
C LEU A 92 -0.26 15.60 7.13
N ILE A 93 -0.22 16.22 8.31
CA ILE A 93 -1.36 16.27 9.23
C ILE A 93 -2.51 17.10 8.69
N GLU A 94 -2.20 18.18 7.98
CA GLU A 94 -3.20 19.03 7.35
C GLU A 94 -3.78 18.39 6.07
N GLY A 95 -3.41 17.14 5.76
CA GLY A 95 -3.83 16.43 4.54
C GLY A 95 -3.19 16.97 3.27
N ARG A 96 -2.16 17.81 3.37
CA ARG A 96 -1.39 18.36 2.25
C ARG A 96 -0.25 17.42 1.89
N TRP A 97 -0.58 16.23 1.41
CA TRP A 97 0.37 15.14 1.17
C TRP A 97 1.38 15.46 0.07
N HIS A 98 0.96 16.20 -0.97
CA HIS A 98 1.88 16.67 -2.01
C HIS A 98 2.94 17.62 -1.44
N ALA A 99 2.55 18.55 -0.57
CA ALA A 99 3.48 19.45 0.09
C ALA A 99 4.38 18.74 1.11
N GLY A 100 3.83 17.76 1.86
CA GLY A 100 4.57 16.92 2.79
C GLY A 100 5.65 16.10 2.09
N SER A 101 5.31 15.43 0.99
CA SER A 101 6.27 14.67 0.18
C SER A 101 7.38 15.57 -0.40
N ARG A 102 7.03 16.80 -0.85
CA ARG A 102 8.02 17.76 -1.32
C ARG A 102 8.96 18.21 -0.20
N ALA A 103 8.45 18.48 1.00
CA ALA A 103 9.28 18.83 2.14
C ALA A 103 10.23 17.70 2.54
N LEU A 104 9.76 16.43 2.49
CA LEU A 104 10.61 15.25 2.72
C LEU A 104 11.66 15.06 1.61
N GLU A 105 11.33 15.43 0.37
CA GLU A 105 12.28 15.45 -0.75
C GLU A 105 13.40 16.44 -0.51
N ASP A 106 13.08 17.68 -0.06
CA ASP A 106 14.07 18.72 0.24
C ASP A 106 15.03 18.27 1.36
N ILE A 107 14.51 17.58 2.39
CA ILE A 107 15.36 16.99 3.45
C ILE A 107 16.31 15.95 2.84
N ALA A 108 15.82 15.04 2.02
CA ALA A 108 16.63 13.98 1.42
C ALA A 108 17.70 14.54 0.44
N ILE A 109 17.44 15.68 -0.20
CA ILE A 109 18.43 16.38 -1.05
C ILE A 109 19.53 17.00 -0.20
N GLU A 110 19.19 17.72 0.88
CA GLU A 110 20.17 18.37 1.75
C GLU A 110 20.89 17.36 2.66
N HIS A 111 20.22 16.29 3.04
CA HIS A 111 20.67 15.25 3.97
C HIS A 111 20.46 13.84 3.38
N PRO A 112 21.28 13.43 2.38
CA PRO A 112 21.02 12.20 1.60
C PRO A 112 21.14 10.89 2.41
N ARG A 113 21.52 10.95 3.68
CA ARG A 113 21.51 9.81 4.62
C ARG A 113 20.41 9.92 5.67
N ASP A 114 19.47 10.85 5.53
CA ASP A 114 18.33 10.95 6.43
C ASP A 114 17.31 9.84 6.15
N LEU A 115 17.50 8.72 6.84
CA LEU A 115 16.70 7.52 6.67
C LEU A 115 15.20 7.78 6.89
N ILE A 116 14.86 8.57 7.90
CA ILE A 116 13.46 8.85 8.25
C ILE A 116 12.78 9.65 7.13
N ALA A 117 13.44 10.70 6.64
CA ALA A 117 12.88 11.49 5.52
C ALA A 117 12.73 10.67 4.25
N ILE A 118 13.69 9.78 3.95
CA ILE A 118 13.65 8.91 2.77
C ILE A 118 12.51 7.89 2.90
N GLN A 119 12.42 7.17 4.03
CA GLN A 119 11.42 6.13 4.25
C GLN A 119 9.99 6.71 4.27
N VAL A 120 9.76 7.76 5.04
CA VAL A 120 8.44 8.41 5.13
C VAL A 120 8.04 9.04 3.80
N GLY A 121 9.01 9.64 3.10
CA GLY A 121 8.80 10.20 1.78
C GLY A 121 8.41 9.14 0.76
N HIS A 122 9.08 7.98 0.78
CA HIS A 122 8.76 6.84 -0.09
C HIS A 122 7.34 6.30 0.17
N GLN A 123 6.94 6.14 1.45
CA GLN A 123 5.58 5.73 1.79
C GLN A 123 4.53 6.79 1.37
N THR A 124 4.84 8.08 1.55
CA THR A 124 3.95 9.16 1.11
C THR A 124 3.79 9.18 -0.41
N ASP A 125 4.86 8.92 -1.18
CA ASP A 125 4.79 8.80 -2.64
C ASP A 125 3.95 7.61 -3.07
N PHE A 126 4.01 6.48 -2.34
CA PHE A 126 3.15 5.32 -2.55
C PHE A 126 1.66 5.66 -2.32
N PHE A 127 1.32 6.32 -1.22
CA PHE A 127 -0.06 6.71 -0.91
C PHE A 127 -0.65 7.72 -1.91
N ARG A 128 0.19 8.43 -2.66
CA ARG A 128 -0.22 9.34 -3.74
C ARG A 128 -0.11 8.72 -5.13
N GLY A 129 0.38 7.47 -5.23
CA GLY A 129 0.61 6.76 -6.48
C GLY A 129 1.62 7.42 -7.42
N ASP A 130 2.63 8.10 -6.87
CA ASP A 130 3.69 8.75 -7.64
C ASP A 130 4.84 7.78 -7.93
N SER A 131 4.60 6.85 -8.86
CA SER A 131 5.56 5.79 -9.23
C SER A 131 6.92 6.34 -9.63
N ARG A 132 6.96 7.51 -10.29
CA ARG A 132 8.22 8.17 -10.64
C ARG A 132 9.00 8.58 -9.40
N MET A 133 8.33 9.16 -8.41
CA MET A 133 8.99 9.59 -7.17
C MET A 133 9.41 8.42 -6.30
N LEU A 134 8.69 7.31 -6.30
CA LEU A 134 9.14 6.06 -5.64
C LEU A 134 10.54 5.66 -6.10
N ARG A 135 10.83 5.75 -7.42
CA ARG A 135 12.15 5.49 -7.98
C ARG A 135 13.14 6.63 -7.74
N ASP A 136 12.76 7.87 -8.11
CA ASP A 136 13.69 9.00 -8.20
C ASP A 136 14.14 9.48 -6.82
N ARG A 137 13.30 9.38 -5.78
CA ARG A 137 13.66 9.68 -4.40
C ARG A 137 14.85 8.84 -3.95
N ILE A 138 14.86 7.56 -4.26
CA ILE A 138 15.95 6.66 -3.88
C ILE A 138 17.13 6.84 -4.81
N ALA A 139 16.92 6.93 -6.11
CA ALA A 139 17.99 7.10 -7.09
C ALA A 139 18.91 8.30 -6.77
N ARG A 140 18.34 9.41 -6.31
CA ARG A 140 19.11 10.63 -5.99
C ARG A 140 19.98 10.52 -4.74
N VAL A 141 19.55 9.73 -3.74
CA VAL A 141 20.29 9.56 -2.48
C VAL A 141 21.25 8.39 -2.52
N LEU A 142 21.01 7.41 -3.37
CA LEU A 142 21.77 6.15 -3.45
C LEU A 142 23.30 6.36 -3.58
N PRO A 143 23.83 7.38 -4.28
CA PRO A 143 25.27 7.64 -4.33
C PRO A 143 25.93 7.95 -2.96
N ALA A 144 25.14 8.35 -1.94
CA ALA A 144 25.64 8.58 -0.59
C ALA A 144 25.62 7.33 0.30
N TRP A 145 25.11 6.19 -0.22
CA TRP A 145 24.93 4.93 0.50
C TRP A 145 25.84 3.83 -0.07
N SER A 146 26.23 2.90 0.77
CA SER A 146 27.01 1.72 0.40
C SER A 146 26.72 0.58 1.37
N ASP A 147 27.26 -0.61 1.10
CA ASP A 147 27.21 -1.80 1.96
C ASP A 147 27.77 -1.58 3.38
N LYS A 148 28.53 -0.50 3.59
CA LYS A 148 29.06 -0.08 4.90
C LYS A 148 28.11 0.85 5.65
N THR A 149 27.07 1.35 4.99
CA THR A 149 26.09 2.27 5.60
C THR A 149 24.98 1.45 6.26
N PRO A 150 24.67 1.67 7.54
CA PRO A 150 23.54 0.98 8.19
C PRO A 150 22.23 1.15 7.41
N GLU A 151 21.42 0.10 7.36
CA GLU A 151 20.15 0.01 6.61
C GLU A 151 20.26 0.23 5.09
N TYR A 152 21.43 -0.04 4.48
CA TYR A 152 21.57 0.03 3.02
C TYR A 152 20.63 -0.92 2.28
N HIS A 153 20.31 -2.09 2.86
CA HIS A 153 19.30 -3.02 2.32
C HIS A 153 17.95 -2.31 2.07
N ALA A 154 17.51 -1.46 3.00
CA ALA A 154 16.24 -0.73 2.85
C ALA A 154 16.27 0.24 1.66
N MET A 155 17.42 0.89 1.38
CA MET A 155 17.58 1.70 0.17
C MET A 155 17.42 0.85 -1.09
N LEU A 156 18.02 -0.34 -1.12
CA LEU A 156 17.91 -1.27 -2.25
C LEU A 156 16.48 -1.80 -2.42
N GLY A 157 15.79 -2.14 -1.32
CA GLY A 157 14.40 -2.59 -1.33
C GLY A 157 13.43 -1.51 -1.84
N MET A 158 13.54 -0.28 -1.34
CA MET A 158 12.74 0.86 -1.83
C MET A 158 13.04 1.20 -3.29
N TYR A 159 14.32 1.11 -3.70
CA TYR A 159 14.70 1.33 -5.10
C TYR A 159 14.12 0.25 -6.02
N ALA A 160 14.16 -1.01 -5.57
CA ALA A 160 13.56 -2.13 -6.29
C ALA A 160 12.06 -1.91 -6.52
N PHE A 161 11.32 -1.50 -5.49
CA PHE A 161 9.90 -1.20 -5.62
C PHE A 161 9.63 -0.06 -6.60
N GLY A 162 10.37 1.04 -6.49
CA GLY A 162 10.23 2.17 -7.42
C GLY A 162 10.59 1.82 -8.88
N LEU A 163 11.56 0.94 -9.10
CA LEU A 163 11.88 0.42 -10.44
C LEU A 163 10.78 -0.49 -10.97
N GLU A 164 10.18 -1.33 -10.13
CA GLU A 164 9.06 -2.21 -10.48
C GLU A 164 7.85 -1.38 -10.93
N GLU A 165 7.43 -0.39 -10.13
CA GLU A 165 6.32 0.51 -10.46
C GLU A 165 6.57 1.36 -11.72
N MET A 166 7.82 1.44 -12.19
CA MET A 166 8.21 2.06 -13.47
C MET A 166 8.41 1.05 -14.60
N GLY A 167 8.20 -0.26 -14.36
CA GLY A 167 8.33 -1.32 -15.36
C GLY A 167 9.77 -1.77 -15.64
N ASP A 168 10.76 -1.33 -14.87
CA ASP A 168 12.15 -1.79 -14.97
C ASP A 168 12.39 -3.06 -14.14
N TYR A 169 11.69 -4.13 -14.53
CA TYR A 169 11.64 -5.38 -13.76
C TYR A 169 12.99 -6.04 -13.56
N ALA A 170 13.88 -6.00 -14.56
CA ALA A 170 15.19 -6.64 -14.47
C ALA A 170 16.07 -6.03 -13.38
N ARG A 171 16.08 -4.68 -13.31
CA ARG A 171 16.82 -4.00 -12.24
C ARG A 171 16.11 -4.09 -10.90
N ALA A 172 14.79 -4.03 -10.87
CA ALA A 172 13.97 -4.19 -9.67
C ALA A 172 14.26 -5.54 -9.00
N GLU A 173 14.21 -6.64 -9.75
CA GLU A 173 14.50 -7.98 -9.23
C GLU A 173 15.94 -8.08 -8.69
N LYS A 174 16.92 -7.55 -9.43
CA LYS A 174 18.32 -7.56 -9.00
C LYS A 174 18.49 -6.87 -7.64
N PHE A 175 18.00 -5.64 -7.49
CA PHE A 175 18.18 -4.88 -6.24
C PHE A 175 17.34 -5.44 -5.09
N GLY A 176 16.13 -5.92 -5.35
CA GLY A 176 15.30 -6.56 -4.34
C GLY A 176 15.92 -7.84 -3.78
N ARG A 177 16.47 -8.71 -4.65
CA ARG A 177 17.17 -9.93 -4.21
C ARG A 177 18.44 -9.59 -3.42
N MET A 178 19.24 -8.60 -3.84
CA MET A 178 20.39 -8.13 -3.08
C MET A 178 20.00 -7.63 -1.68
N ALA A 179 18.89 -6.90 -1.56
CA ALA A 179 18.42 -6.41 -0.28
C ALA A 179 18.04 -7.55 0.68
N VAL A 180 17.32 -8.57 0.19
CA VAL A 180 16.95 -9.75 0.98
C VAL A 180 18.17 -10.61 1.35
N GLU A 181 19.20 -10.70 0.49
CA GLU A 181 20.46 -11.36 0.83
C GLU A 181 21.20 -10.64 1.98
N MET A 182 21.13 -9.30 2.02
CA MET A 182 21.75 -8.50 3.09
C MET A 182 20.96 -8.55 4.40
N GLU A 183 19.64 -8.49 4.33
CA GLU A 183 18.74 -8.53 5.48
C GLU A 183 17.50 -9.40 5.13
N PRO A 184 17.49 -10.68 5.48
CA PRO A 184 16.37 -11.58 5.17
C PRO A 184 15.03 -11.18 5.80
N ARG A 185 15.04 -10.28 6.82
CA ARG A 185 13.82 -9.75 7.46
C ARG A 185 13.28 -8.50 6.76
N ASP A 186 13.91 -8.03 5.69
CA ASP A 186 13.40 -6.92 4.92
C ASP A 186 12.15 -7.34 4.13
N GLY A 187 10.99 -7.23 4.80
CA GLY A 187 9.69 -7.57 4.23
C GLY A 187 9.31 -6.72 3.02
N TRP A 188 9.82 -5.47 2.94
CA TRP A 188 9.59 -4.59 1.79
C TRP A 188 10.39 -5.03 0.57
N ALA A 189 11.65 -5.41 0.73
CA ALA A 189 12.46 -5.96 -0.35
C ALA A 189 11.90 -7.30 -0.85
N GLN A 190 11.47 -8.19 0.06
CA GLN A 190 10.78 -9.44 -0.27
C GLN A 190 9.55 -9.19 -1.14
N HIS A 191 8.70 -8.23 -0.74
CA HIS A 191 7.52 -7.77 -1.42
C HIS A 191 7.82 -7.18 -2.80
N SER A 192 8.88 -6.37 -2.93
CA SER A 192 9.27 -5.77 -4.21
C SER A 192 9.60 -6.82 -5.28
N VAL A 193 10.27 -7.91 -4.90
CA VAL A 193 10.54 -9.03 -5.82
C VAL A 193 9.25 -9.80 -6.13
N ALA A 194 8.35 -9.95 -5.16
CA ALA A 194 7.05 -10.57 -5.41
C ALA A 194 6.26 -9.80 -6.48
N HIS A 195 6.24 -8.49 -6.41
CA HIS A 195 5.63 -7.65 -7.45
C HIS A 195 6.22 -7.91 -8.85
N VAL A 196 7.54 -7.96 -8.98
CA VAL A 196 8.21 -8.25 -10.26
C VAL A 196 7.74 -9.58 -10.83
N LEU A 197 7.73 -10.63 -10.01
CA LEU A 197 7.35 -11.97 -10.43
C LEU A 197 5.87 -12.05 -10.82
N GLU A 198 5.00 -11.31 -10.13
CA GLU A 198 3.58 -11.18 -10.47
C GLU A 198 3.39 -10.48 -11.81
N MET A 199 3.99 -9.29 -11.99
CA MET A 199 3.85 -8.51 -13.24
C MET A 199 4.39 -9.22 -14.46
N GLN A 200 5.41 -10.08 -14.30
CA GLN A 200 5.97 -10.91 -15.35
C GLN A 200 5.27 -12.27 -15.53
N SER A 201 4.18 -12.53 -14.80
CA SER A 201 3.46 -13.81 -14.83
C SER A 201 4.34 -15.03 -14.50
N ARG A 202 5.29 -14.87 -13.55
CA ARG A 202 6.21 -15.92 -13.07
C ARG A 202 5.69 -16.55 -11.77
N GLN A 203 4.45 -17.06 -11.77
CA GLN A 203 3.72 -17.49 -10.56
C GLN A 203 4.44 -18.59 -9.78
N GLN A 204 4.95 -19.62 -10.46
CA GLN A 204 5.63 -20.72 -9.78
C GLN A 204 6.92 -20.27 -9.08
N GLU A 205 7.66 -19.38 -9.71
CA GLU A 205 8.84 -18.79 -9.11
C GLU A 205 8.47 -17.85 -7.97
N GLY A 206 7.38 -17.09 -8.10
CA GLY A 206 6.83 -16.24 -7.05
C GLY A 206 6.42 -17.05 -5.81
N ILE A 207 5.73 -18.17 -5.99
CA ILE A 207 5.40 -19.09 -4.89
C ILE A 207 6.69 -19.57 -4.20
N SER A 208 7.64 -20.06 -4.98
CA SER A 208 8.93 -20.55 -4.43
C SER A 208 9.71 -19.44 -3.73
N TRP A 209 9.69 -18.20 -4.26
CA TRP A 209 10.32 -17.02 -3.65
C TRP A 209 9.72 -16.71 -2.28
N MET A 210 8.39 -16.67 -2.20
CA MET A 210 7.69 -16.32 -0.95
C MET A 210 7.85 -17.44 0.10
N GLU A 211 7.65 -18.70 -0.28
CA GLU A 211 7.70 -19.83 0.65
C GLU A 211 9.11 -20.10 1.21
N LYS A 212 10.17 -19.78 0.45
CA LYS A 212 11.55 -20.03 0.86
C LYS A 212 11.97 -19.21 2.08
N ASN A 213 11.45 -18.00 2.28
CA ASN A 213 11.89 -17.06 3.32
C ASN A 213 10.77 -16.65 4.29
N VAL A 214 9.79 -17.51 4.51
CA VAL A 214 8.63 -17.23 5.39
C VAL A 214 9.07 -16.81 6.80
N ASP A 215 10.11 -17.43 7.35
CA ASP A 215 10.63 -17.08 8.68
C ASP A 215 11.18 -15.64 8.74
N GLY A 216 11.67 -15.11 7.63
CA GLY A 216 12.19 -13.74 7.56
C GLY A 216 11.09 -12.70 7.52
N TRP A 217 10.12 -12.82 6.61
CA TRP A 217 9.10 -11.81 6.38
C TRP A 217 7.74 -12.07 7.04
N GLY A 218 7.47 -13.34 7.43
CA GLY A 218 6.14 -13.76 7.92
C GLY A 218 5.95 -13.63 9.43
N ARG A 219 7.01 -13.26 10.19
CA ARG A 219 6.96 -13.11 11.63
C ARG A 219 7.28 -11.67 12.04
N GLU A 220 6.53 -11.15 13.02
CA GLU A 220 6.75 -9.82 13.62
C GLU A 220 6.86 -8.66 12.60
N SER A 221 6.27 -8.83 11.40
CA SER A 221 6.27 -7.83 10.34
C SER A 221 4.88 -7.27 10.09
N PHE A 222 4.74 -5.96 10.04
CA PHE A 222 3.51 -5.29 9.63
C PHE A 222 3.13 -5.55 8.16
N LEU A 223 4.11 -6.01 7.36
CA LEU A 223 3.88 -6.41 5.97
C LEU A 223 3.58 -7.91 5.83
N ALA A 224 3.56 -8.68 6.92
CA ALA A 224 3.33 -10.12 6.84
C ALA A 224 2.01 -10.45 6.13
N VAL A 225 0.91 -9.81 6.53
CA VAL A 225 -0.41 -10.01 5.90
C VAL A 225 -0.35 -9.69 4.40
N HIS A 226 0.26 -8.57 4.04
CA HIS A 226 0.40 -8.14 2.64
C HIS A 226 1.28 -9.09 1.81
N ASN A 227 2.34 -9.61 2.38
CA ASN A 227 3.17 -10.64 1.73
C ASN A 227 2.41 -11.97 1.55
N TRP A 228 1.59 -12.40 2.53
CA TRP A 228 0.69 -13.53 2.38
C TRP A 228 -0.36 -13.30 1.30
N TRP A 229 -0.84 -12.07 1.17
CA TRP A 229 -1.77 -11.66 0.12
C TRP A 229 -1.12 -11.82 -1.28
N HIS A 230 0.15 -11.42 -1.47
CA HIS A 230 0.88 -11.66 -2.73
C HIS A 230 1.05 -13.15 -3.03
N LEU A 231 1.36 -13.96 -2.02
CA LEU A 231 1.39 -15.42 -2.22
C LEU A 231 0.03 -15.95 -2.66
N ALA A 232 -1.07 -15.45 -2.08
CA ALA A 232 -2.41 -15.84 -2.48
C ALA A 232 -2.77 -15.36 -3.90
N LEU A 233 -2.25 -14.22 -4.37
CA LEU A 233 -2.43 -13.76 -5.76
C LEU A 233 -1.83 -14.74 -6.78
N TYR A 234 -0.67 -15.35 -6.50
CA TYR A 234 -0.11 -16.38 -7.39
C TYR A 234 -1.03 -17.59 -7.50
N TYR A 235 -1.55 -18.09 -6.37
CA TYR A 235 -2.48 -19.22 -6.37
C TYR A 235 -3.82 -18.86 -7.04
N LEU A 236 -4.31 -17.62 -6.85
CA LEU A 236 -5.49 -17.12 -7.53
C LEU A 236 -5.31 -17.08 -9.06
N GLU A 237 -4.17 -16.64 -9.53
CA GLU A 237 -3.80 -16.59 -10.95
C GLU A 237 -3.76 -18.00 -11.56
N LEU A 238 -3.30 -18.99 -10.81
CA LEU A 238 -3.28 -20.40 -11.20
C LEU A 238 -4.64 -21.09 -11.07
N GLY A 239 -5.63 -20.44 -10.43
CA GLY A 239 -6.97 -21.01 -10.22
C GLY A 239 -7.06 -21.97 -9.03
N ASP A 240 -6.06 -22.02 -8.15
CA ASP A 240 -6.11 -22.81 -6.91
C ASP A 240 -6.86 -22.04 -5.81
N PHE A 241 -8.18 -21.96 -5.95
CA PHE A 241 -9.02 -21.21 -5.04
C PHE A 241 -9.05 -21.78 -3.62
N GLN A 242 -8.89 -23.10 -3.47
CA GLN A 242 -8.85 -23.70 -2.15
C GLN A 242 -7.62 -23.20 -1.36
N LYS A 243 -6.46 -23.16 -2.01
CA LYS A 243 -5.24 -22.63 -1.39
C LYS A 243 -5.37 -21.14 -1.05
N VAL A 244 -6.04 -20.35 -1.91
CA VAL A 244 -6.34 -18.93 -1.64
C VAL A 244 -7.20 -18.78 -0.38
N LEU A 245 -8.27 -19.56 -0.24
CA LEU A 245 -9.15 -19.55 0.94
C LEU A 245 -8.38 -19.99 2.21
N ASP A 246 -7.54 -21.02 2.09
CA ASP A 246 -6.71 -21.48 3.20
C ASP A 246 -5.73 -20.40 3.68
N LEU A 247 -5.10 -19.67 2.75
CA LEU A 247 -4.22 -18.54 3.05
C LEU A 247 -4.99 -17.36 3.65
N TYR A 248 -6.19 -17.10 3.13
CA TYR A 248 -7.07 -16.08 3.67
C TYR A 248 -7.39 -16.35 5.14
N ASP A 249 -7.87 -17.57 5.45
CA ASP A 249 -8.31 -17.92 6.80
C ASP A 249 -7.16 -18.04 7.80
N LYS A 250 -5.94 -18.41 7.35
CA LYS A 250 -4.82 -18.66 8.25
C LYS A 250 -3.89 -17.47 8.42
N HIS A 251 -3.77 -16.61 7.41
CA HIS A 251 -2.70 -15.61 7.36
C HIS A 251 -3.15 -14.21 6.99
N ILE A 252 -4.14 -14.06 6.07
CA ILE A 252 -4.57 -12.74 5.62
C ILE A 252 -5.59 -12.15 6.60
N TYR A 253 -6.59 -12.94 7.00
CA TYR A 253 -7.62 -12.45 7.91
C TYR A 253 -8.07 -13.52 8.93
N PRO A 254 -7.17 -14.03 9.80
CA PRO A 254 -7.48 -15.16 10.69
C PRO A 254 -8.35 -14.79 11.90
N ASN A 255 -8.26 -13.54 12.41
CA ASN A 255 -8.73 -13.19 13.76
C ASN A 255 -9.64 -11.96 13.80
N GLY A 256 -10.21 -11.52 12.69
CA GLY A 256 -11.09 -10.33 12.69
C GLY A 256 -10.35 -9.04 13.09
N SER A 257 -9.14 -8.85 12.58
CA SER A 257 -8.33 -7.65 12.82
C SER A 257 -9.09 -6.36 12.45
N LYS A 258 -8.78 -5.27 13.14
CA LYS A 258 -9.27 -3.92 12.82
C LYS A 258 -8.19 -3.02 12.21
N VAL A 259 -7.02 -3.58 11.93
CA VAL A 259 -5.94 -2.86 11.27
C VAL A 259 -6.34 -2.60 9.81
N VAL A 260 -6.44 -1.33 9.45
CA VAL A 260 -6.99 -0.90 8.14
C VAL A 260 -6.23 -1.52 6.96
N LEU A 261 -4.91 -1.64 7.03
CA LEU A 261 -4.10 -2.26 5.97
C LEU A 261 -4.47 -3.74 5.76
N GLU A 262 -4.74 -4.48 6.83
CA GLU A 262 -5.18 -5.88 6.76
C GLU A 262 -6.61 -5.99 6.22
N LEU A 263 -7.51 -5.05 6.59
CA LEU A 263 -8.86 -4.97 6.05
C LEU A 263 -8.84 -4.70 4.53
N VAL A 264 -7.92 -3.85 4.05
CA VAL A 264 -7.70 -3.57 2.62
C VAL A 264 -7.35 -4.84 1.87
N ASP A 265 -6.33 -5.59 2.33
CA ASP A 265 -5.88 -6.81 1.69
C ASP A 265 -6.96 -7.91 1.70
N ALA A 266 -7.67 -8.06 2.83
CA ALA A 266 -8.78 -8.98 2.96
C ALA A 266 -9.92 -8.65 1.98
N SER A 267 -10.31 -7.37 1.87
CA SER A 267 -11.36 -6.90 0.96
C SER A 267 -10.97 -7.15 -0.50
N ALA A 268 -9.74 -6.79 -0.86
CA ALA A 268 -9.22 -6.98 -2.21
C ALA A 268 -9.17 -8.45 -2.62
N MET A 269 -8.84 -9.36 -1.70
CA MET A 269 -8.81 -10.79 -1.98
C MET A 269 -10.20 -11.37 -2.15
N LEU A 270 -11.13 -11.07 -1.23
CA LEU A 270 -12.51 -11.56 -1.35
C LEU A 270 -13.21 -11.02 -2.60
N TRP A 271 -12.93 -9.75 -2.98
CA TRP A 271 -13.51 -9.18 -4.20
C TRP A 271 -13.00 -9.91 -5.45
N ARG A 272 -11.71 -10.25 -5.53
CA ARG A 272 -11.15 -11.05 -6.62
C ARG A 272 -11.78 -12.45 -6.70
N LEU A 273 -12.00 -13.10 -5.56
CA LEU A 273 -12.72 -14.39 -5.50
C LEU A 273 -14.17 -14.23 -5.97
N TYR A 274 -14.86 -13.14 -5.58
CA TYR A 274 -16.23 -12.84 -6.00
C TYR A 274 -16.33 -12.65 -7.53
N LEU A 275 -15.40 -11.93 -8.13
CA LEU A 275 -15.30 -11.77 -9.59
C LEU A 275 -15.12 -13.14 -10.28
N ARG A 276 -14.46 -14.10 -9.65
CA ARG A 276 -14.25 -15.47 -10.15
C ARG A 276 -15.41 -16.42 -9.83
N GLY A 277 -16.48 -15.92 -9.19
CA GLY A 277 -17.62 -16.74 -8.80
C GLY A 277 -17.36 -17.72 -7.67
N VAL A 278 -16.31 -17.50 -6.87
CA VAL A 278 -15.97 -18.35 -5.73
C VAL A 278 -16.72 -17.87 -4.49
N PRO A 279 -17.53 -18.73 -3.84
CA PRO A 279 -18.28 -18.36 -2.64
C PRO A 279 -17.33 -18.08 -1.45
N ALA A 280 -17.44 -16.91 -0.84
CA ALA A 280 -16.65 -16.56 0.35
C ALA A 280 -17.38 -16.83 1.68
N GLY A 281 -18.70 -17.11 1.64
CA GLY A 281 -19.50 -17.43 2.83
C GLY A 281 -19.49 -16.30 3.87
N GLN A 282 -19.40 -16.67 5.15
CA GLN A 282 -19.42 -15.75 6.29
C GLN A 282 -18.20 -14.80 6.36
N ARG A 283 -17.17 -15.00 5.54
CA ARG A 283 -15.99 -14.12 5.49
C ARG A 283 -16.36 -12.68 5.17
N TRP A 284 -17.39 -12.49 4.33
CA TRP A 284 -17.93 -11.17 4.02
C TRP A 284 -18.52 -10.46 5.23
N ASP A 285 -19.34 -11.18 6.02
CA ASP A 285 -19.97 -10.59 7.22
C ASP A 285 -18.91 -10.20 8.26
N THR A 286 -17.96 -11.10 8.56
CA THR A 286 -16.87 -10.84 9.50
C THR A 286 -16.04 -9.62 9.07
N LEU A 287 -15.74 -9.51 7.79
CA LEU A 287 -14.96 -8.39 7.25
C LEU A 287 -15.76 -7.07 7.27
N ALA A 288 -17.04 -7.11 6.91
CA ALA A 288 -17.91 -5.94 6.95
C ALA A 288 -18.10 -5.43 8.38
N ASP A 289 -18.31 -6.31 9.36
CA ASP A 289 -18.43 -5.95 10.78
C ASP A 289 -17.15 -5.26 11.29
N ALA A 290 -15.99 -5.72 10.84
CA ALA A 290 -14.71 -5.08 11.20
C ALA A 290 -14.56 -3.69 10.57
N TRP A 291 -14.91 -3.51 9.28
CA TRP A 291 -14.95 -2.19 8.65
C TRP A 291 -15.94 -1.24 9.33
N GLU A 292 -17.15 -1.71 9.71
CA GLU A 292 -18.09 -0.89 10.46
C GLU A 292 -17.52 -0.45 11.82
N ALA A 293 -16.76 -1.33 12.47
CA ALA A 293 -16.16 -1.04 13.77
C ALA A 293 -15.01 -0.02 13.73
N THR A 294 -14.40 0.24 12.55
CA THR A 294 -13.43 1.35 12.41
C THR A 294 -14.12 2.70 12.52
N GLY A 295 -15.36 2.82 12.04
CA GLY A 295 -16.19 4.02 12.11
C GLY A 295 -15.68 5.20 11.27
N GLU A 296 -14.59 5.03 10.52
CA GLU A 296 -13.87 6.11 9.85
C GLU A 296 -13.85 5.93 8.33
N PHE A 297 -14.70 6.68 7.63
CA PHE A 297 -14.71 6.77 6.17
C PHE A 297 -14.41 8.21 5.73
N GLY A 298 -13.98 8.38 4.47
CA GLY A 298 -13.68 9.67 3.87
C GLY A 298 -12.30 10.24 4.27
N ASN A 299 -11.45 9.47 4.96
CA ASN A 299 -10.10 9.90 5.34
C ASN A 299 -9.05 9.56 4.29
N TYR A 300 -9.24 8.45 3.58
CA TYR A 300 -8.39 8.06 2.47
C TYR A 300 -9.22 7.28 1.43
N ALA A 301 -9.31 7.82 0.22
CA ALA A 301 -10.17 7.29 -0.85
C ALA A 301 -9.91 5.82 -1.19
N PHE A 302 -8.66 5.36 -1.08
CA PHE A 302 -8.27 3.98 -1.31
C PHE A 302 -8.91 3.03 -0.29
N ASN A 303 -8.93 3.40 0.98
CA ASN A 303 -9.55 2.61 2.05
C ASN A 303 -11.07 2.52 1.85
N ASP A 304 -11.73 3.64 1.51
CA ASP A 304 -13.17 3.69 1.25
C ASP A 304 -13.60 2.70 0.16
N VAL A 305 -12.82 2.60 -0.92
CA VAL A 305 -13.07 1.66 -2.03
C VAL A 305 -13.02 0.21 -1.54
N HIS A 306 -12.08 -0.13 -0.67
CA HIS A 306 -11.97 -1.49 -0.11
C HIS A 306 -13.09 -1.81 0.89
N ALA A 307 -13.49 -0.82 1.70
CA ALA A 307 -14.67 -0.94 2.54
C ALA A 307 -15.94 -1.18 1.71
N MET A 308 -16.09 -0.48 0.56
CA MET A 308 -17.21 -0.72 -0.37
C MET A 308 -17.23 -2.14 -0.91
N MET A 309 -16.07 -2.76 -1.23
CA MET A 309 -16.01 -4.16 -1.65
C MET A 309 -16.57 -5.08 -0.56
N ALA A 310 -16.19 -4.87 0.70
CA ALA A 310 -16.67 -5.66 1.82
C ALA A 310 -18.18 -5.48 2.04
N PHE A 311 -18.68 -4.25 2.03
CA PHE A 311 -20.11 -3.96 2.27
C PHE A 311 -21.01 -4.45 1.15
N VAL A 312 -20.56 -4.36 -0.10
CA VAL A 312 -21.29 -4.93 -1.25
C VAL A 312 -21.30 -6.46 -1.18
N GLY A 313 -20.16 -7.07 -0.86
CA GLY A 313 -20.06 -8.52 -0.70
C GLY A 313 -20.92 -9.08 0.43
N ALA A 314 -21.07 -8.32 1.54
CA ALA A 314 -21.89 -8.65 2.70
C ALA A 314 -23.35 -8.16 2.58
N CYS A 315 -23.75 -7.51 1.48
CA CYS A 315 -25.08 -6.93 1.29
C CYS A 315 -25.50 -5.95 2.42
N ARG A 316 -24.63 -4.98 2.79
CA ARG A 316 -24.83 -3.99 3.86
C ARG A 316 -25.22 -2.60 3.31
N PRO A 317 -26.48 -2.36 2.88
CA PRO A 317 -26.88 -1.13 2.19
C PRO A 317 -26.71 0.14 3.04
N ASP A 318 -26.89 0.05 4.36
CA ASP A 318 -26.71 1.19 5.26
C ASP A 318 -25.23 1.57 5.40
N ALA A 319 -24.32 0.60 5.41
CA ALA A 319 -22.89 0.86 5.42
C ALA A 319 -22.43 1.47 4.10
N ILE A 320 -22.91 0.98 2.97
CA ILE A 320 -22.68 1.55 1.63
C ILE A 320 -23.08 3.03 1.60
N ARG A 321 -24.27 3.36 2.11
CA ARG A 321 -24.74 4.75 2.19
C ARG A 321 -23.82 5.62 3.02
N ARG A 322 -23.38 5.16 4.21
CA ARG A 322 -22.44 5.90 5.07
C ARG A 322 -21.12 6.19 4.38
N VAL A 323 -20.56 5.25 3.60
CA VAL A 323 -19.35 5.52 2.82
C VAL A 323 -19.57 6.62 1.80
N PHE A 324 -20.68 6.60 1.04
CA PHE A 324 -20.98 7.68 0.09
C PHE A 324 -21.17 9.04 0.78
N GLU A 325 -21.88 9.08 1.91
CA GLU A 325 -22.06 10.31 2.70
C GLU A 325 -20.70 10.87 3.16
N ALA A 326 -19.82 10.00 3.67
CA ALA A 326 -18.47 10.39 4.07
C ALA A 326 -17.63 10.89 2.88
N GLN A 327 -17.71 10.24 1.72
CA GLN A 327 -17.05 10.69 0.50
C GLN A 327 -17.56 12.07 0.03
N TYR A 328 -18.87 12.33 0.10
CA TYR A 328 -19.42 13.66 -0.23
C TYR A 328 -18.85 14.75 0.68
N VAL A 329 -18.68 14.47 1.97
CA VAL A 329 -18.02 15.39 2.90
C VAL A 329 -16.54 15.55 2.56
N ALA A 330 -15.84 14.43 2.30
CA ALA A 330 -14.42 14.45 1.96
C ALA A 330 -14.11 15.30 0.71
N MET A 331 -14.94 15.20 -0.33
CA MET A 331 -14.78 15.97 -1.56
C MET A 331 -14.92 17.51 -1.38
N GLN A 332 -15.43 17.97 -0.23
CA GLN A 332 -15.55 19.41 0.08
C GLN A 332 -14.39 19.94 0.93
N ARG A 333 -13.47 19.07 1.37
CA ARG A 333 -12.34 19.48 2.20
C ARG A 333 -11.24 20.13 1.37
N PRO A 334 -10.40 21.00 1.98
CA PRO A 334 -9.30 21.66 1.29
C PRO A 334 -8.01 20.81 1.28
N ASP A 335 -8.11 19.49 1.46
CA ASP A 335 -6.99 18.55 1.51
C ASP A 335 -6.82 17.77 0.19
N ASP A 336 -5.68 17.09 0.02
CA ASP A 336 -5.41 16.33 -1.21
C ASP A 336 -6.34 15.12 -1.37
N ASN A 337 -6.86 14.55 -0.26
CA ASN A 337 -7.80 13.43 -0.32
C ASN A 337 -9.14 13.84 -0.94
N ALA A 338 -9.50 15.13 -0.92
CA ALA A 338 -10.70 15.61 -1.63
C ALA A 338 -10.61 15.31 -3.13
N ALA A 339 -9.45 15.58 -3.75
CA ALA A 339 -9.20 15.27 -5.16
C ALA A 339 -9.10 13.75 -5.38
N PHE A 340 -8.40 13.00 -4.53
CA PHE A 340 -8.31 11.53 -4.63
C PHE A 340 -9.71 10.90 -4.59
N THR A 341 -10.57 11.39 -3.71
CA THR A 341 -11.95 10.93 -3.59
C THR A 341 -12.77 11.30 -4.82
N ALA A 342 -12.75 12.56 -5.24
CA ALA A 342 -13.59 13.04 -6.34
C ALA A 342 -13.20 12.45 -7.69
N GLU A 343 -11.90 12.37 -7.99
CA GLU A 343 -11.39 11.95 -9.29
C GLU A 343 -11.36 10.42 -9.46
N VAL A 344 -11.12 9.68 -8.38
CA VAL A 344 -10.85 8.23 -8.45
C VAL A 344 -11.73 7.44 -7.51
N GLY A 345 -11.69 7.69 -6.20
CA GLY A 345 -12.32 6.85 -5.19
C GLY A 345 -13.83 6.75 -5.32
N HIS A 346 -14.52 7.88 -5.46
CA HIS A 346 -15.98 7.92 -5.59
C HIS A 346 -16.51 7.26 -6.87
N PRO A 347 -15.93 7.47 -8.06
CA PRO A 347 -16.31 6.70 -9.25
C PRO A 347 -16.10 5.18 -9.10
N ILE A 348 -15.00 4.74 -8.46
CA ILE A 348 -14.75 3.30 -8.24
C ILE A 348 -15.77 2.75 -7.22
N ALA A 349 -16.05 3.46 -6.13
CA ALA A 349 -17.05 3.05 -5.15
C ALA A 349 -18.44 2.87 -5.80
N LYS A 350 -18.84 3.79 -6.69
CA LYS A 350 -20.07 3.66 -7.49
C LYS A 350 -20.06 2.44 -8.39
N ALA A 351 -18.93 2.14 -9.02
CA ALA A 351 -18.80 0.97 -9.88
C ALA A 351 -18.91 -0.33 -9.10
N ILE A 352 -18.31 -0.41 -7.90
CA ILE A 352 -18.42 -1.58 -7.00
C ILE A 352 -19.86 -1.79 -6.57
N ASP A 353 -20.57 -0.72 -6.17
CA ASP A 353 -22.00 -0.80 -5.81
C ASP A 353 -22.85 -1.23 -7.00
N ALA A 354 -22.62 -0.65 -8.19
CA ALA A 354 -23.32 -1.03 -9.42
C ALA A 354 -23.07 -2.52 -9.79
N PHE A 355 -21.83 -3.01 -9.58
CA PHE A 355 -21.48 -4.40 -9.82
C PHE A 355 -22.27 -5.35 -8.91
N GLY A 356 -22.35 -5.04 -7.62
CA GLY A 356 -23.15 -5.80 -6.66
C GLY A 356 -24.65 -5.86 -6.99
N GLN A 357 -25.16 -4.80 -7.62
CA GLN A 357 -26.55 -4.71 -8.08
C GLN A 357 -26.79 -5.32 -9.48
N GLY A 358 -25.78 -5.90 -10.12
CA GLY A 358 -25.87 -6.45 -11.48
C GLY A 358 -25.98 -5.41 -12.59
N ARG A 359 -25.75 -4.12 -12.30
CA ARG A 359 -25.77 -3.01 -13.27
C ARG A 359 -24.42 -2.88 -14.00
N TYR A 360 -24.04 -3.93 -14.73
CA TYR A 360 -22.70 -4.08 -15.29
C TYR A 360 -22.33 -3.01 -16.34
N ALA A 361 -23.31 -2.50 -17.10
CA ALA A 361 -23.05 -1.40 -18.04
C ALA A 361 -22.63 -0.12 -17.30
N ASP A 362 -23.24 0.17 -16.14
CA ASP A 362 -22.90 1.33 -15.31
C ASP A 362 -21.48 1.20 -14.73
N VAL A 363 -21.04 -0.02 -14.41
CA VAL A 363 -19.66 -0.28 -13.95
C VAL A 363 -18.65 0.21 -14.99
N ASN A 364 -18.80 -0.22 -16.24
CA ASN A 364 -17.88 0.15 -17.31
C ASN A 364 -17.97 1.65 -17.66
N ALA A 365 -19.17 2.24 -17.61
CA ALA A 365 -19.33 3.69 -17.80
C ALA A 365 -18.58 4.49 -16.72
N ALA A 366 -18.59 4.03 -15.46
CA ALA A 366 -17.90 4.69 -14.35
C ALA A 366 -16.38 4.48 -14.39
N LEU A 367 -15.89 3.27 -14.70
CA LEU A 367 -14.47 2.93 -14.58
C LEU A 367 -13.61 3.33 -15.79
N ARG A 368 -14.15 3.32 -17.02
CA ARG A 368 -13.38 3.66 -18.23
C ARG A 368 -12.68 5.03 -18.17
N PRO A 369 -13.31 6.10 -17.67
CA PRO A 369 -12.64 7.40 -17.54
C PRO A 369 -11.56 7.42 -16.46
N VAL A 370 -11.68 6.55 -15.44
CA VAL A 370 -10.89 6.59 -14.20
C VAL A 370 -9.65 5.70 -14.29
N ARG A 371 -9.72 4.56 -15.01
CA ARG A 371 -8.64 3.55 -15.00
C ARG A 371 -7.24 4.13 -15.31
N ASN A 372 -7.17 5.10 -16.23
CA ASN A 372 -5.90 5.69 -16.65
C ASN A 372 -5.30 6.69 -15.63
N ILE A 373 -6.11 7.13 -14.67
CA ILE A 373 -5.70 8.05 -13.60
C ILE A 373 -5.77 7.38 -12.22
N ALA A 374 -6.09 6.09 -12.16
CA ALA A 374 -6.33 5.37 -10.92
C ALA A 374 -5.15 5.45 -9.94
N ALA A 375 -3.91 5.57 -10.43
CA ALA A 375 -2.75 5.76 -9.55
C ALA A 375 -2.89 6.95 -8.58
N ARG A 376 -3.66 8.00 -8.94
CA ARG A 376 -3.78 9.22 -8.12
C ARG A 376 -4.32 9.00 -6.70
N PHE A 377 -5.02 7.90 -6.44
CA PHE A 377 -5.50 7.58 -5.09
C PHE A 377 -4.62 6.57 -4.35
N GLY A 378 -3.41 6.29 -4.86
CA GLY A 378 -2.46 5.36 -4.27
C GLY A 378 -2.61 3.91 -4.73
N GLY A 379 -2.00 3.03 -3.95
CA GLY A 379 -1.91 1.61 -4.23
C GLY A 379 -0.84 1.27 -5.29
N SER A 380 -0.45 0.01 -5.33
CA SER A 380 0.48 -0.55 -6.34
C SER A 380 -0.24 -1.00 -7.60
N HIS A 381 0.51 -1.36 -8.64
CA HIS A 381 -0.03 -2.00 -9.84
C HIS A 381 -0.83 -3.26 -9.51
N ALA A 382 -0.34 -4.11 -8.61
CA ALA A 382 -1.05 -5.33 -8.18
C ALA A 382 -2.37 -5.02 -7.48
N GLN A 383 -2.41 -3.98 -6.65
CA GLN A 383 -3.64 -3.56 -5.95
C GLN A 383 -4.64 -2.95 -6.92
N ARG A 384 -4.21 -2.05 -7.81
CA ARG A 384 -5.08 -1.37 -8.79
C ARG A 384 -5.60 -2.30 -9.89
N ASP A 385 -4.96 -3.45 -10.15
CA ASP A 385 -5.42 -4.46 -11.12
C ASP A 385 -6.87 -4.91 -10.89
N VAL A 386 -7.37 -4.81 -9.66
CA VAL A 386 -8.77 -5.11 -9.33
C VAL A 386 -9.77 -4.26 -10.12
N ILE A 387 -9.38 -3.05 -10.54
CA ILE A 387 -10.21 -2.16 -11.36
C ILE A 387 -10.40 -2.76 -12.74
N ASP A 388 -9.32 -3.17 -13.41
CA ASP A 388 -9.37 -3.81 -14.72
C ASP A 388 -10.08 -5.17 -14.67
N LEU A 389 -9.84 -5.96 -13.63
CA LEU A 389 -10.56 -7.23 -13.41
C LEU A 389 -12.07 -7.00 -13.27
N THR A 390 -12.49 -5.98 -12.53
CA THR A 390 -13.90 -5.62 -12.35
C THR A 390 -14.54 -5.17 -13.67
N MET A 391 -13.82 -4.38 -14.47
CA MET A 391 -14.28 -3.94 -15.80
C MET A 391 -14.46 -5.10 -16.78
N ILE A 392 -13.47 -5.99 -16.86
CA ILE A 392 -13.52 -7.17 -17.74
C ILE A 392 -14.70 -8.04 -17.36
N GLU A 393 -14.85 -8.37 -16.08
CA GLU A 393 -15.93 -9.21 -15.59
C GLU A 393 -17.30 -8.55 -15.81
N ALA A 394 -17.42 -7.23 -15.62
CA ALA A 394 -18.63 -6.49 -15.92
C ALA A 394 -19.00 -6.52 -17.42
N ALA A 395 -18.01 -6.36 -18.33
CA ALA A 395 -18.26 -6.45 -19.76
C ALA A 395 -18.74 -7.84 -20.18
N LEU A 396 -18.12 -8.88 -19.64
CA LEU A 396 -18.51 -10.28 -19.87
C LEU A 396 -19.94 -10.58 -19.38
N ARG A 397 -20.29 -10.11 -18.15
CA ARG A 397 -21.63 -10.31 -17.57
C ARG A 397 -22.71 -9.44 -18.21
N ALA A 398 -22.35 -8.27 -18.73
CA ALA A 398 -23.27 -7.41 -19.48
C ALA A 398 -23.62 -7.95 -20.86
N GLY A 399 -22.88 -8.92 -21.37
CA GLY A 399 -23.01 -9.34 -22.76
C GLY A 399 -22.45 -8.34 -23.79
N ASP A 400 -21.60 -7.39 -23.32
CA ASP A 400 -20.94 -6.40 -24.21
C ASP A 400 -19.72 -7.06 -24.88
N GLU A 401 -19.98 -7.75 -25.98
CA GLU A 401 -18.97 -8.51 -26.73
C GLU A 401 -17.81 -7.62 -27.17
N ALA A 402 -18.09 -6.46 -27.74
CA ALA A 402 -17.06 -5.56 -28.27
C ALA A 402 -16.14 -5.06 -27.16
N LEU A 403 -16.70 -4.63 -26.03
CA LEU A 403 -15.91 -4.15 -24.90
C LEU A 403 -15.15 -5.30 -24.23
N ALA A 404 -15.76 -6.47 -24.05
CA ALA A 404 -15.12 -7.65 -23.49
C ALA A 404 -13.89 -8.07 -24.33
N GLN A 405 -14.02 -8.12 -25.65
CA GLN A 405 -12.89 -8.41 -26.55
C GLN A 405 -11.78 -7.37 -26.45
N ALA A 406 -12.11 -6.07 -26.42
CA ALA A 406 -11.12 -5.01 -26.29
C ALA A 406 -10.35 -5.12 -24.98
N LEU A 407 -11.04 -5.18 -23.82
CA LEU A 407 -10.42 -5.22 -22.51
C LEU A 407 -9.58 -6.48 -22.27
N THR A 408 -10.05 -7.63 -22.76
CA THR A 408 -9.28 -8.89 -22.63
C THR A 408 -8.05 -8.91 -23.51
N ALA A 409 -8.09 -8.29 -24.71
CA ALA A 409 -6.93 -8.11 -25.57
C ALA A 409 -5.88 -7.16 -24.95
N GLU A 410 -6.31 -6.04 -24.38
CA GLU A 410 -5.44 -5.11 -23.65
C GLU A 410 -4.72 -5.81 -22.49
N ARG A 411 -5.46 -6.57 -21.65
CA ARG A 411 -4.86 -7.33 -20.56
C ARG A 411 -3.86 -8.37 -21.05
N ALA A 412 -4.19 -9.11 -22.10
CA ALA A 412 -3.29 -10.11 -22.66
C ALA A 412 -2.02 -9.50 -23.25
N ALA A 413 -2.08 -8.27 -23.78
CA ALA A 413 -0.90 -7.54 -24.25
C ALA A 413 0.04 -7.16 -23.10
N GLN A 414 -0.49 -6.86 -21.92
CA GLN A 414 0.31 -6.54 -20.73
C GLN A 414 0.81 -7.79 -19.99
N ARG A 415 -0.03 -8.84 -19.90
CA ARG A 415 0.21 -10.07 -19.13
C ARG A 415 -0.01 -11.29 -20.02
N HIS A 416 0.80 -11.41 -21.10
CA HIS A 416 0.60 -12.41 -22.17
C HIS A 416 0.75 -13.86 -21.69
N GLU A 417 1.60 -14.11 -20.68
CA GLU A 417 1.78 -15.46 -20.11
C GLU A 417 0.76 -15.80 -18.98
N SER A 418 -0.10 -14.86 -18.61
CA SER A 418 -1.06 -15.03 -17.51
C SER A 418 -2.13 -16.08 -17.86
N PRO A 419 -2.32 -17.13 -17.01
CA PRO A 419 -3.42 -18.07 -17.14
C PRO A 419 -4.80 -17.39 -17.09
N LEU A 420 -4.95 -16.36 -16.26
CA LEU A 420 -6.19 -15.59 -16.16
C LEU A 420 -6.46 -14.77 -17.42
N SER A 421 -5.43 -14.18 -18.03
CA SER A 421 -5.58 -13.48 -19.32
C SER A 421 -6.07 -14.43 -20.41
N ARG A 422 -5.51 -15.64 -20.49
CA ARG A 422 -5.98 -16.68 -21.44
C ARG A 422 -7.43 -17.09 -21.17
N LEU A 423 -7.83 -17.24 -19.90
CA LEU A 423 -9.21 -17.56 -19.53
C LEU A 423 -10.17 -16.45 -20.01
N PHE A 424 -9.83 -15.18 -19.77
CA PHE A 424 -10.67 -14.06 -20.20
C PHE A 424 -10.79 -13.97 -21.73
N LEU A 425 -9.71 -14.16 -22.47
CA LEU A 425 -9.74 -14.22 -23.93
C LEU A 425 -10.66 -15.34 -24.43
N SER A 426 -10.60 -16.53 -23.83
CA SER A 426 -11.50 -17.64 -24.17
C SER A 426 -12.96 -17.29 -23.92
N ARG A 427 -13.29 -16.75 -22.76
CA ARG A 427 -14.67 -16.34 -22.42
C ARG A 427 -15.21 -15.28 -23.38
N ALA A 428 -14.40 -14.27 -23.72
CA ALA A 428 -14.79 -13.24 -24.68
C ALA A 428 -15.01 -13.81 -26.10
N ALA A 429 -14.18 -14.79 -26.53
CA ALA A 429 -14.35 -15.46 -27.82
C ALA A 429 -15.60 -16.34 -27.88
N ASP A 430 -16.00 -16.95 -26.76
CA ASP A 430 -17.20 -17.80 -26.70
C ASP A 430 -18.50 -16.98 -26.77
N MET A 431 -18.51 -15.72 -26.32
CA MET A 431 -19.64 -14.79 -26.52
C MET A 431 -19.97 -14.63 -28.01
N LYS A 432 -18.96 -14.50 -28.86
CA LYS A 432 -19.12 -14.34 -30.32
C LYS A 432 -19.75 -15.55 -31.00
N LYS A 433 -19.58 -16.76 -30.44
CA LYS A 433 -20.16 -17.98 -31.00
C LYS A 433 -21.61 -18.19 -30.61
N ALA A 434 -22.06 -17.51 -29.54
CA ALA A 434 -23.41 -17.63 -28.99
C ALA A 434 -24.38 -16.58 -29.55
N ALA A 435 -23.86 -15.53 -30.19
CA ALA A 435 -24.64 -14.48 -30.88
C ALA A 435 -24.83 -14.83 -32.35
#